data_7679a4d5f3793a32f06f56565bf4a3f4
#
_entry.id   7679a4d5f3793a32f06f56565bf4a3f4
#
_cell.length_a   1.000
_cell.length_b   1.000
_cell.length_c   1.000
_cell.angle_alpha   90.00
_cell.angle_beta   90.00
_cell.angle_gamma   90.00
#
_symmetry.space_group_name_H-M   'P 1'
#
loop_
_entity.id
_entity.type
_entity.pdbx_description
1 polymer ?
#
loop_
_entity_poly.entity_id
_entity_poly.type
_entity_poly.pdbx_seq_one_letter_code
_entity_poly.pdbx_strand_id
1 'polypeptide(L)'
;QLPPASVTKVMTMLLVMEAIEDGKINMKDSITASAHAASMGGSDIWLEEGEVMSVHDLIKATVVASANDAAVALAEEVAGSEDAFVEKMNEKAKSLGMKETTFKNCNGLDEEGHLTSAYDVAVMSRELIKHKEIFEFTSIWMDNLRGGKTQIVNTNKLLKTYKGITGLKTGTTSQAGSCISATAQRDGLTLVAVVLGSVSGKERFTDAAALLDYGFANYCIYTPVFKEDIPEISVKNGMQPNLKAEANISGSFVIEKGRSKEVTYRLNVENEVEAPVNKGDKVGTLTFYIGKDKLRESPVVASHIVDKMTFSSVFAMLLQCFAAL
;
A
#
# COMPACT_ATOMS: atom_id res chain seq x y z
N GLN A 1 -5.27 -13.35 -18.83
CA GLN A 1 -3.91 -13.62 -18.34
C GLN A 1 -2.89 -13.34 -19.43
N LEU A 2 -1.81 -12.63 -19.09
CA LEU A 2 -0.71 -12.29 -19.98
C LEU A 2 0.62 -12.41 -19.22
N PRO A 3 1.76 -12.65 -19.91
CA PRO A 3 3.06 -12.56 -19.28
C PRO A 3 3.34 -11.12 -18.80
N PRO A 4 3.81 -10.92 -17.57
CA PRO A 4 4.04 -9.59 -17.01
C PRO A 4 5.38 -8.95 -17.42
N ALA A 5 6.31 -9.71 -17.96
CA ALA A 5 7.70 -9.29 -18.07
C ALA A 5 8.26 -8.76 -16.75
N SER A 6 9.18 -7.79 -16.76
CA SER A 6 9.76 -7.21 -15.55
C SER A 6 8.77 -6.42 -14.65
N VAL A 7 7.46 -6.33 -14.98
CA VAL A 7 6.45 -5.86 -14.02
C VAL A 7 6.32 -6.85 -12.85
N THR A 8 6.73 -8.11 -13.02
CA THR A 8 6.95 -9.09 -11.94
C THR A 8 7.69 -8.51 -10.74
N LYS A 9 8.69 -7.66 -11.00
CA LYS A 9 9.51 -7.05 -9.95
C LYS A 9 8.74 -6.13 -8.98
N VAL A 10 7.48 -5.80 -9.29
CA VAL A 10 6.58 -5.15 -8.33
C VAL A 10 6.32 -6.07 -7.13
N MET A 11 6.08 -7.38 -7.37
CA MET A 11 5.92 -8.35 -6.29
C MET A 11 7.25 -8.59 -5.57
N THR A 12 8.35 -8.66 -6.31
CA THR A 12 9.68 -8.80 -5.73
C THR A 12 9.99 -7.66 -4.77
N MET A 13 9.76 -6.42 -5.20
CA MET A 13 9.96 -5.25 -4.33
C MET A 13 8.97 -5.22 -3.16
N LEU A 14 7.74 -5.67 -3.33
CA LEU A 14 6.78 -5.77 -2.22
C LEU A 14 7.32 -6.66 -1.11
N LEU A 15 7.80 -7.86 -1.44
CA LEU A 15 8.35 -8.78 -0.44
C LEU A 15 9.66 -8.28 0.16
N VAL A 16 10.50 -7.60 -0.61
CA VAL A 16 11.73 -6.96 -0.12
C VAL A 16 11.40 -5.84 0.87
N MET A 17 10.43 -4.97 0.54
CA MET A 17 10.02 -3.89 1.44
C MET A 17 9.38 -4.41 2.72
N GLU A 18 8.58 -5.47 2.64
CA GLU A 18 8.03 -6.15 3.81
C GLU A 18 9.14 -6.77 4.68
N ALA A 19 10.15 -7.39 4.07
CA ALA A 19 11.29 -7.93 4.82
C ALA A 19 12.10 -6.84 5.54
N ILE A 20 12.18 -5.64 4.96
CA ILE A 20 12.80 -4.47 5.60
C ILE A 20 11.95 -3.98 6.76
N GLU A 21 10.64 -3.84 6.57
CA GLU A 21 9.70 -3.39 7.61
C GLU A 21 9.66 -4.36 8.80
N ASP A 22 9.72 -5.68 8.52
CA ASP A 22 9.83 -6.73 9.52
C ASP A 22 11.20 -6.79 10.22
N GLY A 23 12.20 -6.02 9.77
CA GLY A 23 13.56 -6.01 10.31
C GLY A 23 14.39 -7.26 10.00
N LYS A 24 13.98 -8.04 8.98
CA LYS A 24 14.73 -9.23 8.52
C LYS A 24 15.99 -8.86 7.77
N ILE A 25 15.92 -7.78 6.99
CA ILE A 25 17.04 -7.17 6.28
C ILE A 25 16.98 -5.65 6.47
N ASN A 26 18.12 -4.96 6.27
CA ASN A 26 18.18 -3.50 6.34
C ASN A 26 18.77 -2.92 5.06
N MET A 27 18.41 -1.67 4.73
CA MET A 27 18.94 -0.97 3.54
C MET A 27 20.48 -0.93 3.47
N LYS A 28 21.15 -0.97 4.63
CA LYS A 28 22.62 -0.90 4.74
C LYS A 28 23.32 -2.24 4.75
N ASP A 29 22.54 -3.34 4.84
CA ASP A 29 23.13 -4.68 4.83
C ASP A 29 23.83 -4.93 3.49
N SER A 30 24.87 -5.73 3.53
CA SER A 30 25.66 -6.09 2.36
C SER A 30 25.27 -7.48 1.90
N ILE A 31 24.91 -7.61 0.64
CA ILE A 31 24.60 -8.89 -0.01
C ILE A 31 25.76 -9.27 -0.93
N THR A 32 26.18 -10.52 -0.82
CA THR A 32 27.16 -11.12 -1.73
C THR A 32 26.43 -11.81 -2.87
N ALA A 33 26.68 -11.39 -4.10
CA ALA A 33 26.03 -11.98 -5.27
C ALA A 33 26.45 -13.46 -5.45
N SER A 34 25.47 -14.33 -5.59
CA SER A 34 25.67 -15.74 -5.88
C SER A 34 26.06 -15.96 -7.36
N ALA A 35 26.57 -17.12 -7.68
CA ALA A 35 26.78 -17.55 -9.07
C ALA A 35 25.47 -17.53 -9.86
N HIS A 36 24.35 -17.89 -9.22
CA HIS A 36 23.02 -17.86 -9.84
C HIS A 36 22.60 -16.44 -10.19
N ALA A 37 22.65 -15.51 -9.23
CA ALA A 37 22.32 -14.10 -9.48
C ALA A 37 23.22 -13.51 -10.59
N ALA A 38 24.52 -13.76 -10.55
CA ALA A 38 25.49 -13.29 -11.56
C ALA A 38 25.27 -13.89 -12.96
N SER A 39 24.63 -15.07 -13.05
CA SER A 39 24.31 -15.73 -14.33
C SER A 39 23.09 -15.18 -15.05
N MET A 40 22.32 -14.28 -14.41
CA MET A 40 21.11 -13.74 -15.00
C MET A 40 21.41 -12.95 -16.26
N GLY A 41 20.54 -13.13 -17.26
CA GLY A 41 20.60 -12.38 -18.50
C GLY A 41 19.47 -11.35 -18.61
N GLY A 42 19.44 -10.66 -19.73
CA GLY A 42 18.46 -9.63 -20.05
C GLY A 42 18.88 -8.25 -19.55
N SER A 43 18.03 -7.56 -18.79
CA SER A 43 18.43 -6.32 -18.12
C SER A 43 19.18 -6.66 -16.84
N ASP A 44 20.41 -6.21 -16.73
CA ASP A 44 21.30 -6.48 -15.60
C ASP A 44 22.21 -5.27 -15.30
N ILE A 45 22.91 -5.32 -14.19
CA ILE A 45 24.00 -4.42 -13.84
C ILE A 45 25.35 -5.14 -13.86
N TRP A 46 25.38 -6.35 -14.45
CA TRP A 46 26.57 -7.21 -14.58
C TRP A 46 27.20 -7.49 -13.21
N LEU A 47 26.38 -8.03 -12.27
CA LEU A 47 26.93 -8.53 -11.03
C LEU A 47 27.90 -9.65 -11.30
N GLU A 48 29.06 -9.61 -10.65
CA GLU A 48 30.00 -10.72 -10.63
C GLU A 48 29.77 -11.63 -9.43
N GLU A 49 30.00 -12.93 -9.58
CA GLU A 49 29.96 -13.86 -8.44
C GLU A 49 30.91 -13.39 -7.34
N GLY A 50 30.40 -13.29 -6.11
CA GLY A 50 31.16 -12.80 -4.97
C GLY A 50 31.21 -11.26 -4.86
N GLU A 51 30.64 -10.51 -5.81
CA GLU A 51 30.51 -9.06 -5.68
C GLU A 51 29.60 -8.72 -4.49
N VAL A 52 30.00 -7.73 -3.70
CA VAL A 52 29.25 -7.27 -2.52
C VAL A 52 28.62 -5.91 -2.80
N MET A 53 27.30 -5.84 -2.66
CA MET A 53 26.53 -4.60 -2.79
C MET A 53 25.56 -4.40 -1.64
N SER A 54 25.21 -3.16 -1.33
CA SER A 54 24.18 -2.88 -0.32
C SER A 54 22.77 -3.24 -0.80
N VAL A 55 21.90 -3.63 0.11
CA VAL A 55 20.45 -3.80 -0.15
C VAL A 55 19.90 -2.56 -0.88
N HIS A 56 20.26 -1.36 -0.41
CA HIS A 56 19.86 -0.10 -1.04
C HIS A 56 20.26 -0.02 -2.52
N ASP A 57 21.50 -0.34 -2.87
CA ASP A 57 21.96 -0.25 -4.27
C ASP A 57 21.35 -1.34 -5.15
N LEU A 58 21.10 -2.55 -4.59
CA LEU A 58 20.41 -3.63 -5.31
C LEU A 58 18.94 -3.28 -5.55
N ILE A 59 18.22 -2.68 -4.59
CA ILE A 59 16.86 -2.16 -4.81
C ILE A 59 16.88 -1.09 -5.91
N LYS A 60 17.82 -0.15 -5.84
CA LYS A 60 17.97 0.90 -6.83
C LYS A 60 18.24 0.33 -8.23
N ALA A 61 19.11 -0.66 -8.36
CA ALA A 61 19.38 -1.35 -9.62
C ALA A 61 18.13 -2.05 -10.17
N THR A 62 17.41 -2.79 -9.30
CA THR A 62 16.20 -3.53 -9.66
C THR A 62 15.07 -2.60 -10.14
N VAL A 63 14.89 -1.47 -9.48
CA VAL A 63 13.82 -0.51 -9.81
C VAL A 63 14.19 0.34 -11.02
N VAL A 64 15.37 0.95 -11.04
CA VAL A 64 15.78 1.93 -12.04
C VAL A 64 16.21 1.26 -13.34
N ALA A 65 17.20 0.36 -13.28
CA ALA A 65 17.73 -0.35 -14.44
C ALA A 65 16.92 -1.61 -14.82
N SER A 66 15.97 -2.02 -13.95
CA SER A 66 15.26 -3.28 -14.14
C SER A 66 16.14 -4.52 -14.00
N ALA A 67 17.25 -4.43 -13.27
CA ALA A 67 18.30 -5.44 -13.18
C ALA A 67 17.75 -6.78 -12.67
N ASN A 68 17.93 -7.85 -13.44
CA ASN A 68 17.49 -9.21 -13.10
C ASN A 68 18.41 -9.84 -12.05
N ASP A 69 19.72 -9.67 -12.24
CA ASP A 69 20.77 -10.10 -11.30
C ASP A 69 20.58 -9.52 -9.90
N ALA A 70 20.33 -8.22 -9.80
CA ALA A 70 20.03 -7.56 -8.54
C ALA A 70 18.71 -8.05 -7.91
N ALA A 71 17.69 -8.34 -8.71
CA ALA A 71 16.42 -8.88 -8.22
C ALA A 71 16.57 -10.28 -7.62
N VAL A 72 17.37 -11.14 -8.27
CA VAL A 72 17.69 -12.49 -7.77
C VAL A 72 18.50 -12.42 -6.50
N ALA A 73 19.55 -11.58 -6.44
CA ALA A 73 20.34 -11.41 -5.23
C ALA A 73 19.50 -10.98 -4.02
N LEU A 74 18.55 -10.06 -4.21
CA LEU A 74 17.59 -9.66 -3.17
C LEU A 74 16.65 -10.81 -2.79
N ALA A 75 16.17 -11.58 -3.77
CA ALA A 75 15.28 -12.70 -3.53
C ALA A 75 15.97 -13.81 -2.69
N GLU A 76 17.21 -14.13 -3.04
CA GLU A 76 18.03 -15.10 -2.29
C GLU A 76 18.29 -14.63 -0.85
N GLU A 77 18.57 -13.35 -0.62
CA GLU A 77 18.77 -12.80 0.71
C GLU A 77 17.50 -12.91 1.57
N VAL A 78 16.33 -12.62 1.00
CA VAL A 78 15.05 -12.63 1.74
C VAL A 78 14.55 -14.05 2.02
N ALA A 79 14.84 -15.02 1.15
CA ALA A 79 14.23 -16.35 1.22
C ALA A 79 15.23 -17.52 1.22
N GLY A 80 16.53 -17.26 1.05
CA GLY A 80 17.58 -18.28 0.97
C GLY A 80 17.79 -18.85 -0.43
N SER A 81 16.80 -18.74 -1.33
CA SER A 81 16.91 -19.11 -2.75
C SER A 81 15.83 -18.42 -3.57
N GLU A 82 16.02 -18.33 -4.91
CA GLU A 82 14.97 -17.80 -5.81
C GLU A 82 13.72 -18.69 -5.75
N ASP A 83 13.83 -20.01 -5.74
CA ASP A 83 12.69 -20.92 -5.67
C ASP A 83 11.84 -20.66 -4.41
N ALA A 84 12.47 -20.58 -3.24
CA ALA A 84 11.76 -20.27 -1.99
C ALA A 84 11.15 -18.87 -2.01
N PHE A 85 11.76 -17.92 -2.71
CA PHE A 85 11.20 -16.60 -2.89
C PHE A 85 9.98 -16.61 -3.81
N VAL A 86 10.00 -17.39 -4.90
CA VAL A 86 8.86 -17.58 -5.82
C VAL A 86 7.68 -18.22 -5.09
N GLU A 87 7.92 -19.17 -4.19
CA GLU A 87 6.87 -19.71 -3.32
C GLU A 87 6.21 -18.58 -2.51
N LYS A 88 7.00 -17.73 -1.86
CA LYS A 88 6.49 -16.55 -1.11
C LYS A 88 5.74 -15.56 -2.01
N MET A 89 6.19 -15.34 -3.26
CA MET A 89 5.47 -14.49 -4.23
C MET A 89 4.07 -15.05 -4.52
N ASN A 90 3.95 -16.36 -4.72
CA ASN A 90 2.67 -17.02 -4.98
C ASN A 90 1.77 -17.06 -3.74
N GLU A 91 2.32 -17.28 -2.54
CA GLU A 91 1.58 -17.16 -1.27
C GLU A 91 1.04 -15.73 -1.08
N LYS A 92 1.87 -14.73 -1.34
CA LYS A 92 1.47 -13.31 -1.26
C LYS A 92 0.39 -12.97 -2.28
N ALA A 93 0.52 -13.42 -3.53
CA ALA A 93 -0.50 -13.26 -4.56
C ALA A 93 -1.84 -13.85 -4.11
N LYS A 94 -1.83 -15.07 -3.55
CA LYS A 94 -3.02 -15.71 -3.00
C LYS A 94 -3.62 -14.91 -1.84
N SER A 95 -2.81 -14.42 -0.92
CA SER A 95 -3.26 -13.62 0.23
C SER A 95 -3.90 -12.28 -0.18
N LEU A 96 -3.42 -11.70 -1.28
CA LEU A 96 -3.95 -10.46 -1.87
C LEU A 96 -5.18 -10.71 -2.77
N GLY A 97 -5.58 -11.96 -2.98
CA GLY A 97 -6.71 -12.33 -3.84
C GLY A 97 -6.42 -12.21 -5.34
N MET A 98 -5.16 -12.27 -5.75
CA MET A 98 -4.70 -12.23 -7.14
C MET A 98 -4.95 -13.59 -7.80
N LYS A 99 -6.15 -13.80 -8.33
CA LYS A 99 -6.64 -15.11 -8.80
C LYS A 99 -6.09 -15.52 -10.16
N GLU A 100 -5.58 -14.59 -10.93
CA GLU A 100 -5.10 -14.79 -12.28
C GLU A 100 -3.57 -14.72 -12.40
N THR A 101 -2.87 -14.80 -11.25
CA THR A 101 -1.42 -14.63 -11.18
C THR A 101 -0.73 -15.90 -10.71
N THR A 102 0.30 -16.29 -11.45
CA THR A 102 1.28 -17.32 -11.07
C THR A 102 2.67 -16.81 -11.41
N PHE A 103 3.54 -16.79 -10.43
CA PHE A 103 4.96 -16.46 -10.61
C PHE A 103 5.79 -17.74 -10.74
N LYS A 104 6.78 -17.72 -11.65
CA LYS A 104 7.75 -18.80 -11.88
C LYS A 104 9.18 -18.37 -11.56
N ASN A 105 9.45 -17.06 -11.62
CA ASN A 105 10.71 -16.44 -11.26
C ASN A 105 10.46 -15.07 -10.64
N CYS A 106 11.49 -14.48 -10.04
CA CYS A 106 11.37 -13.19 -9.34
C CYS A 106 11.65 -11.96 -10.22
N ASN A 107 12.07 -12.15 -11.47
CA ASN A 107 12.56 -11.08 -12.34
C ASN A 107 11.68 -10.81 -13.57
N GLY A 108 10.84 -11.77 -13.98
CA GLY A 108 9.90 -11.65 -15.10
C GLY A 108 10.49 -12.02 -16.46
N LEU A 109 11.50 -12.87 -16.50
CA LEU A 109 11.92 -13.55 -17.73
C LEU A 109 10.80 -14.49 -18.20
N ASP A 110 10.72 -14.68 -19.53
CA ASP A 110 9.69 -15.52 -20.13
C ASP A 110 9.83 -16.97 -19.67
N GLU A 111 8.76 -17.48 -19.05
CA GLU A 111 8.66 -18.84 -18.55
C GLU A 111 7.22 -19.34 -18.67
N GLU A 112 7.02 -20.62 -19.02
CA GLU A 112 5.70 -21.20 -19.20
C GLU A 112 4.90 -21.13 -17.89
N GLY A 113 3.69 -20.56 -17.97
CA GLY A 113 2.81 -20.39 -16.82
C GLY A 113 3.15 -19.17 -15.93
N HIS A 114 4.15 -18.34 -16.29
CA HIS A 114 4.40 -17.06 -15.63
C HIS A 114 3.41 -16.02 -16.15
N LEU A 115 2.23 -15.94 -15.55
CA LEU A 115 1.09 -15.18 -16.04
C LEU A 115 0.48 -14.29 -14.95
N THR A 116 -0.16 -13.21 -15.38
CA THR A 116 -0.91 -12.29 -14.51
C THR A 116 -2.05 -11.61 -15.28
N SER A 117 -2.85 -10.80 -14.60
CA SER A 117 -3.80 -9.85 -15.19
C SER A 117 -3.48 -8.40 -14.82
N ALA A 118 -4.00 -7.46 -15.60
CA ALA A 118 -3.82 -6.04 -15.28
C ALA A 118 -4.44 -5.67 -13.91
N TYR A 119 -5.54 -6.34 -13.55
CA TYR A 119 -6.17 -6.16 -12.23
C TYR A 119 -5.25 -6.63 -11.09
N ASP A 120 -4.70 -7.82 -11.21
CA ASP A 120 -3.82 -8.39 -10.18
C ASP A 120 -2.53 -7.56 -10.04
N VAL A 121 -1.97 -7.07 -11.16
CA VAL A 121 -0.84 -6.13 -11.12
C VAL A 121 -1.21 -4.84 -10.39
N ALA A 122 -2.41 -4.30 -10.61
CA ALA A 122 -2.87 -3.13 -9.89
C ALA A 122 -3.02 -3.40 -8.38
N VAL A 123 -3.48 -4.59 -8.00
CA VAL A 123 -3.58 -5.02 -6.58
C VAL A 123 -2.20 -5.05 -5.92
N MET A 124 -1.20 -5.75 -6.49
CA MET A 124 0.15 -5.79 -5.91
C MET A 124 0.84 -4.43 -5.93
N SER A 125 0.60 -3.62 -6.97
CA SER A 125 1.15 -2.25 -7.05
C SER A 125 0.58 -1.35 -5.96
N ARG A 126 -0.72 -1.45 -5.67
CA ARG A 126 -1.38 -0.73 -4.57
C ARG A 126 -0.82 -1.15 -3.22
N GLU A 127 -0.47 -2.42 -3.06
CA GLU A 127 0.14 -2.91 -1.83
C GLU A 127 1.56 -2.37 -1.68
N LEU A 128 2.39 -2.46 -2.71
CA LEU A 128 3.76 -1.95 -2.68
C LEU A 128 3.84 -0.46 -2.33
N ILE A 129 2.97 0.38 -2.88
CA ILE A 129 3.01 1.84 -2.61
C ILE A 129 2.54 2.26 -1.21
N LYS A 130 2.12 1.32 -0.36
CA LYS A 130 1.93 1.58 1.07
C LYS A 130 3.27 1.76 1.78
N HIS A 131 4.31 1.05 1.35
CA HIS A 131 5.70 1.22 1.77
C HIS A 131 6.28 2.47 1.09
N LYS A 132 6.24 3.60 1.81
CA LYS A 132 6.54 4.91 1.20
C LYS A 132 7.99 5.05 0.75
N GLU A 133 8.88 4.31 1.35
CA GLU A 133 10.31 4.26 1.03
C GLU A 133 10.57 3.83 -0.41
N ILE A 134 9.67 3.05 -1.03
CA ILE A 134 9.83 2.64 -2.43
C ILE A 134 9.89 3.83 -3.40
N PHE A 135 9.24 4.95 -3.05
CA PHE A 135 9.24 6.13 -3.89
C PHE A 135 10.61 6.83 -3.98
N GLU A 136 11.51 6.59 -3.02
CA GLU A 136 12.89 7.04 -3.10
C GLU A 136 13.59 6.47 -4.34
N PHE A 137 13.24 5.24 -4.75
CA PHE A 137 13.82 4.56 -5.89
C PHE A 137 13.02 4.75 -7.18
N THR A 138 11.69 4.63 -7.12
CA THR A 138 10.83 4.64 -8.32
C THR A 138 10.77 6.00 -9.01
N SER A 139 11.07 7.08 -8.29
CA SER A 139 11.12 8.45 -8.81
C SER A 139 12.47 8.84 -9.43
N ILE A 140 13.50 8.02 -9.25
CA ILE A 140 14.84 8.28 -9.83
C ILE A 140 14.77 8.14 -11.35
N TRP A 141 15.17 9.19 -12.07
CA TRP A 141 15.36 9.12 -13.53
C TRP A 141 16.72 8.53 -13.92
N MET A 142 17.78 8.98 -13.26
CA MET A 142 19.15 8.56 -13.53
C MET A 142 19.97 8.65 -12.24
N ASP A 143 20.81 7.65 -12.01
CA ASP A 143 21.71 7.61 -10.87
C ASP A 143 22.94 6.73 -11.19
N ASN A 144 23.83 6.56 -10.21
CA ASN A 144 25.03 5.75 -10.34
C ASN A 144 25.11 4.70 -9.24
N LEU A 145 25.76 3.60 -9.55
CA LEU A 145 26.15 2.53 -8.65
C LEU A 145 27.68 2.45 -8.55
N ARG A 146 28.17 1.64 -7.62
CA ARG A 146 29.62 1.34 -7.47
C ARG A 146 30.49 2.62 -7.38
N GLY A 147 30.03 3.61 -6.59
CA GLY A 147 30.76 4.86 -6.41
C GLY A 147 30.93 5.69 -7.70
N GLY A 148 29.96 5.63 -8.60
CA GLY A 148 29.94 6.40 -9.83
C GLY A 148 30.41 5.64 -11.07
N LYS A 149 30.83 4.39 -10.94
CA LYS A 149 31.39 3.60 -12.07
C LYS A 149 30.31 3.05 -13.01
N THR A 150 29.09 2.83 -12.53
CA THR A 150 27.96 2.28 -13.31
C THR A 150 26.81 3.24 -13.30
N GLN A 151 26.52 3.88 -14.43
CA GLN A 151 25.36 4.75 -14.59
C GLN A 151 24.12 3.90 -14.90
N ILE A 152 23.03 4.19 -14.24
CA ILE A 152 21.72 3.55 -14.47
C ILE A 152 20.68 4.60 -14.85
N VAL A 153 19.76 4.22 -15.73
CA VAL A 153 18.69 5.09 -16.24
C VAL A 153 17.35 4.36 -16.13
N ASN A 154 16.35 5.08 -15.64
CA ASN A 154 15.03 4.49 -15.46
C ASN A 154 14.37 4.19 -16.81
N THR A 155 13.77 3.01 -16.87
CA THR A 155 13.03 2.54 -18.05
C THR A 155 11.65 3.20 -18.18
N ASN A 156 11.14 3.84 -17.11
CA ASN A 156 9.86 4.55 -17.11
C ASN A 156 10.01 6.00 -17.63
N LYS A 157 9.78 6.20 -18.93
CA LYS A 157 9.89 7.53 -19.56
C LYS A 157 8.84 8.54 -19.08
N LEU A 158 7.74 8.10 -18.44
CA LEU A 158 6.74 9.00 -17.86
C LEU A 158 7.34 9.89 -16.76
N LEU A 159 8.42 9.47 -16.10
CA LEU A 159 9.15 10.30 -15.13
C LEU A 159 9.59 11.65 -15.67
N LYS A 160 9.76 11.77 -16.99
CA LYS A 160 10.15 13.03 -17.66
C LYS A 160 8.97 13.79 -18.26
N THR A 161 7.86 13.12 -18.52
CA THR A 161 6.81 13.65 -19.40
C THR A 161 5.44 13.77 -18.74
N TYR A 162 5.20 13.06 -17.63
CA TYR A 162 3.90 13.03 -17.00
C TYR A 162 3.92 13.71 -15.62
N LYS A 163 3.12 14.75 -15.43
CA LYS A 163 3.06 15.50 -14.17
C LYS A 163 2.52 14.62 -13.03
N GLY A 164 3.25 14.58 -11.93
CA GLY A 164 2.84 13.85 -10.72
C GLY A 164 3.16 12.36 -10.74
N ILE A 165 3.87 11.85 -11.76
CA ILE A 165 4.32 10.45 -11.80
C ILE A 165 5.22 10.14 -10.60
N THR A 166 5.03 8.98 -9.99
CA THR A 166 5.79 8.49 -8.83
C THR A 166 6.45 7.15 -9.08
N GLY A 167 6.22 6.54 -10.24
CA GLY A 167 6.79 5.24 -10.62
C GLY A 167 5.86 4.52 -11.57
N LEU A 168 5.80 3.21 -11.61
CA LEU A 168 6.35 2.20 -10.70
C LEU A 168 7.37 1.33 -11.46
N LYS A 169 6.90 0.49 -12.41
CA LYS A 169 7.74 -0.49 -13.12
C LYS A 169 7.30 -0.72 -14.55
N THR A 170 8.26 -0.82 -15.47
CA THR A 170 8.04 -1.25 -16.85
C THR A 170 8.53 -2.69 -17.05
N GLY A 171 8.03 -3.35 -18.07
CA GLY A 171 8.50 -4.66 -18.51
C GLY A 171 8.43 -4.78 -20.03
N THR A 172 9.32 -5.57 -20.62
CA THR A 172 9.30 -5.92 -22.05
C THR A 172 10.00 -7.24 -22.26
N THR A 173 9.31 -8.19 -22.91
CA THR A 173 9.90 -9.40 -23.47
C THR A 173 9.29 -9.66 -24.83
N SER A 174 9.79 -10.65 -25.55
CA SER A 174 9.22 -11.04 -26.85
C SER A 174 7.81 -11.61 -26.73
N GLN A 175 7.51 -12.30 -25.61
CA GLN A 175 6.18 -12.89 -25.37
C GLN A 175 5.22 -11.89 -24.73
N ALA A 176 5.69 -11.08 -23.81
CA ALA A 176 4.84 -10.14 -23.07
C ALA A 176 4.51 -8.86 -23.86
N GLY A 177 5.24 -8.54 -24.91
CA GLY A 177 5.16 -7.21 -25.52
C GLY A 177 5.64 -6.13 -24.54
N SER A 178 5.03 -4.95 -24.59
CA SER A 178 5.40 -3.82 -23.71
C SER A 178 4.41 -3.65 -22.58
N CYS A 179 4.87 -3.76 -21.32
CA CYS A 179 4.07 -3.69 -20.10
C CYS A 179 4.49 -2.53 -19.21
N ILE A 180 3.58 -1.99 -18.44
CA ILE A 180 3.84 -0.98 -17.39
C ILE A 180 2.82 -1.07 -16.27
N SER A 181 3.28 -0.94 -15.04
CA SER A 181 2.51 -0.43 -13.91
C SER A 181 3.00 0.99 -13.64
N ALA A 182 2.14 1.99 -13.82
CA ALA A 182 2.45 3.39 -13.59
C ALA A 182 1.68 3.90 -12.37
N THR A 183 2.36 4.70 -11.53
CA THR A 183 1.73 5.37 -10.39
C THR A 183 1.92 6.87 -10.49
N ALA A 184 0.89 7.62 -10.16
CA ALA A 184 0.96 9.08 -10.12
C ALA A 184 0.14 9.61 -8.95
N GLN A 185 0.55 10.77 -8.41
CA GLN A 185 -0.15 11.45 -7.33
C GLN A 185 -0.45 12.91 -7.70
N ARG A 186 -1.69 13.35 -7.51
CA ARG A 186 -2.12 14.75 -7.62
C ARG A 186 -3.15 15.04 -6.54
N ASP A 187 -3.03 16.17 -5.88
CA ASP A 187 -4.01 16.65 -4.88
C ASP A 187 -4.38 15.59 -3.82
N GLY A 188 -3.38 14.82 -3.36
CA GLY A 188 -3.56 13.74 -2.39
C GLY A 188 -4.08 12.42 -2.95
N LEU A 189 -4.62 12.40 -4.18
CA LEU A 189 -5.07 11.18 -4.85
C LEU A 189 -3.89 10.49 -5.53
N THR A 190 -3.65 9.22 -5.16
CA THR A 190 -2.70 8.35 -5.85
C THR A 190 -3.45 7.34 -6.72
N LEU A 191 -3.06 7.25 -7.98
CA LEU A 191 -3.62 6.32 -8.96
C LEU A 191 -2.56 5.32 -9.42
N VAL A 192 -3.04 4.13 -9.78
CA VAL A 192 -2.26 3.09 -10.45
C VAL A 192 -2.90 2.82 -11.80
N ALA A 193 -2.12 2.88 -12.87
CA ALA A 193 -2.52 2.49 -14.22
C ALA A 193 -1.66 1.33 -14.69
N VAL A 194 -2.29 0.26 -15.18
CA VAL A 194 -1.60 -0.94 -15.65
C VAL A 194 -1.94 -1.19 -17.12
N VAL A 195 -0.90 -1.37 -17.92
CA VAL A 195 -1.00 -1.78 -19.33
C VAL A 195 -0.13 -3.01 -19.53
N LEU A 196 -0.71 -4.09 -20.05
CA LEU A 196 -0.02 -5.33 -20.40
C LEU A 196 -0.19 -5.60 -21.89
N GLY A 197 0.82 -6.19 -22.53
CA GLY A 197 0.71 -6.65 -23.92
C GLY A 197 0.62 -5.53 -24.96
N SER A 198 1.07 -4.30 -24.64
CA SER A 198 1.10 -3.22 -25.64
C SER A 198 2.08 -3.54 -26.76
N VAL A 199 1.71 -3.20 -28.01
CA VAL A 199 2.49 -3.53 -29.20
C VAL A 199 3.81 -2.72 -29.29
N SER A 200 3.90 -1.62 -28.54
CA SER A 200 5.14 -0.82 -28.50
C SER A 200 5.39 -0.13 -27.18
N GLY A 201 6.67 0.18 -26.92
CA GLY A 201 7.06 0.97 -25.75
C GLY A 201 6.46 2.38 -25.75
N LYS A 202 6.15 2.97 -26.92
CA LYS A 202 5.50 4.28 -27.02
C LYS A 202 4.05 4.20 -26.62
N GLU A 203 3.33 3.24 -27.16
CA GLU A 203 1.87 3.06 -26.88
C GLU A 203 1.61 2.78 -25.41
N ARG A 204 2.37 1.86 -24.76
CA ARG A 204 2.19 1.61 -23.33
C ARG A 204 2.26 2.88 -22.48
N PHE A 205 3.13 3.85 -22.83
CA PHE A 205 3.21 5.12 -22.09
C PHE A 205 2.04 6.04 -22.40
N THR A 206 1.59 6.08 -23.66
CA THR A 206 0.40 6.83 -24.06
C THR A 206 -0.85 6.31 -23.36
N ASP A 207 -1.04 4.99 -23.35
CA ASP A 207 -2.21 4.35 -22.74
C ASP A 207 -2.20 4.52 -21.22
N ALA A 208 -1.04 4.32 -20.57
CA ALA A 208 -0.91 4.54 -19.13
C ALA A 208 -1.19 6.00 -18.74
N ALA A 209 -0.72 6.97 -19.53
CA ALA A 209 -1.00 8.38 -19.32
C ALA A 209 -2.50 8.69 -19.47
N ALA A 210 -3.15 8.13 -20.50
CA ALA A 210 -4.59 8.30 -20.74
C ALA A 210 -5.43 7.72 -19.59
N LEU A 211 -5.06 6.53 -19.07
CA LEU A 211 -5.72 5.94 -17.90
C LEU A 211 -5.56 6.79 -16.65
N LEU A 212 -4.36 7.33 -16.39
CA LEU A 212 -4.12 8.24 -15.27
C LEU A 212 -4.91 9.54 -15.43
N ASP A 213 -4.93 10.11 -16.62
CA ASP A 213 -5.71 11.34 -16.91
C ASP A 213 -7.20 11.11 -16.73
N TYR A 214 -7.73 9.96 -17.19
CA TYR A 214 -9.11 9.57 -16.92
C TYR A 214 -9.39 9.50 -15.41
N GLY A 215 -8.50 8.85 -14.64
CA GLY A 215 -8.65 8.73 -13.20
C GLY A 215 -8.65 10.11 -12.51
N PHE A 216 -7.68 10.96 -12.83
CA PHE A 216 -7.62 12.32 -12.27
C PHE A 216 -8.73 13.25 -12.76
N ALA A 217 -9.28 13.03 -13.94
CA ALA A 217 -10.43 13.80 -14.41
C ALA A 217 -11.72 13.46 -13.65
N ASN A 218 -11.92 12.19 -13.32
CA ASN A 218 -13.18 11.68 -12.80
C ASN A 218 -13.21 11.49 -11.28
N TYR A 219 -12.08 11.37 -10.60
CA TYR A 219 -12.04 11.05 -9.18
C TYR A 219 -11.29 12.11 -8.37
N CYS A 220 -11.64 12.23 -7.09
CA CYS A 220 -10.96 13.09 -6.13
C CYS A 220 -10.99 12.49 -4.73
N ILE A 221 -10.13 13.02 -3.86
CA ILE A 221 -10.16 12.74 -2.43
C ILE A 221 -11.28 13.56 -1.79
N TYR A 222 -12.06 12.90 -0.95
CA TYR A 222 -13.06 13.52 -0.09
C TYR A 222 -12.69 13.29 1.37
N THR A 223 -12.54 14.38 2.12
CA THR A 223 -12.33 14.33 3.57
C THR A 223 -13.67 14.53 4.25
N PRO A 224 -14.21 13.51 4.91
CA PRO A 224 -15.52 13.60 5.55
C PRO A 224 -15.47 14.54 6.74
N VAL A 225 -16.54 15.32 6.91
CA VAL A 225 -16.76 16.19 8.06
C VAL A 225 -18.10 15.83 8.69
N PHE A 226 -18.08 15.61 10.00
CA PHE A 226 -19.28 15.44 10.81
C PHE A 226 -19.33 16.56 11.84
N LYS A 227 -20.42 17.30 11.88
CA LYS A 227 -20.56 18.51 12.71
C LYS A 227 -21.77 18.46 13.66
N GLU A 228 -22.55 17.39 13.59
CA GLU A 228 -23.72 17.23 14.45
C GLU A 228 -23.29 16.75 15.83
N ASP A 229 -24.07 17.14 16.84
CA ASP A 229 -23.87 16.62 18.18
C ASP A 229 -24.31 15.16 18.24
N ILE A 230 -23.51 14.34 18.89
CA ILE A 230 -23.84 12.95 19.17
C ILE A 230 -24.71 12.91 20.42
N PRO A 231 -25.90 12.27 20.41
CA PRO A 231 -26.73 12.14 21.57
C PRO A 231 -25.99 11.52 22.76
N GLU A 232 -26.23 12.01 23.95
CA GLU A 232 -25.70 11.39 25.16
C GLU A 232 -26.26 9.98 25.31
N ILE A 233 -25.42 9.05 25.74
CA ILE A 233 -25.75 7.63 25.93
C ILE A 233 -26.01 7.37 27.42
N SER A 234 -27.11 6.74 27.76
CA SER A 234 -27.38 6.34 29.14
C SER A 234 -26.38 5.31 29.64
N VAL A 235 -25.89 5.46 30.86
CA VAL A 235 -25.00 4.47 31.49
C VAL A 235 -25.65 3.78 32.64
N LYS A 236 -25.91 2.51 32.44
CA LYS A 236 -26.46 1.64 33.51
C LYS A 236 -25.38 1.26 34.51
N ASN A 237 -25.70 1.34 35.80
CA ASN A 237 -24.81 1.03 36.91
C ASN A 237 -23.51 1.87 36.94
N GLY A 238 -23.51 3.05 36.28
CA GLY A 238 -22.36 3.97 36.25
C GLY A 238 -22.41 5.03 37.34
N MET A 239 -21.23 5.52 37.74
CA MET A 239 -21.06 6.69 38.62
C MET A 239 -21.59 7.98 38.00
N GLN A 240 -21.71 8.02 36.69
CA GLN A 240 -22.33 9.08 35.90
C GLN A 240 -23.46 8.48 35.06
N PRO A 241 -24.65 9.15 35.00
CA PRO A 241 -25.82 8.60 34.34
C PRO A 241 -25.71 8.66 32.80
N ASN A 242 -24.88 9.57 32.28
CA ASN A 242 -24.72 9.82 30.86
C ASN A 242 -23.26 9.78 30.43
N LEU A 243 -23.06 9.30 29.23
CA LEU A 243 -21.75 9.24 28.54
C LEU A 243 -21.80 10.11 27.29
N LYS A 244 -20.80 10.98 27.13
CA LYS A 244 -20.56 11.68 25.87
C LYS A 244 -19.70 10.83 24.96
N ALA A 245 -20.04 10.86 23.67
CA ALA A 245 -19.30 10.13 22.65
C ALA A 245 -18.77 11.08 21.58
N GLU A 246 -17.75 10.64 20.86
CA GLU A 246 -17.14 11.38 19.74
C GLU A 246 -16.95 10.45 18.55
N ALA A 247 -17.10 10.99 17.33
CA ALA A 247 -16.84 10.24 16.12
C ALA A 247 -15.34 10.26 15.80
N ASN A 248 -14.70 9.10 15.81
CA ASN A 248 -13.30 8.98 15.42
C ASN A 248 -13.18 8.86 13.90
N ILE A 249 -13.29 10.00 13.20
CA ILE A 249 -13.19 10.08 11.76
C ILE A 249 -11.73 10.20 11.38
N SER A 250 -11.14 9.11 10.89
CA SER A 250 -9.76 9.10 10.42
C SER A 250 -9.70 8.94 8.90
N GLY A 251 -8.86 9.76 8.25
CA GLY A 251 -8.53 9.68 6.83
C GLY A 251 -9.65 10.11 5.87
N SER A 252 -9.34 9.98 4.60
CA SER A 252 -10.17 10.38 3.48
C SER A 252 -10.54 9.16 2.62
N PHE A 253 -11.46 9.29 1.69
CA PHE A 253 -11.80 8.27 0.71
C PHE A 253 -11.99 8.88 -0.69
N VAL A 254 -11.95 8.02 -1.70
CA VAL A 254 -12.09 8.44 -3.10
C VAL A 254 -13.57 8.48 -3.47
N ILE A 255 -13.96 9.56 -4.16
CA ILE A 255 -15.28 9.70 -4.78
C ILE A 255 -15.15 10.19 -6.21
N GLU A 256 -16.20 10.04 -7.01
CA GLU A 256 -16.32 10.73 -8.29
C GLU A 256 -16.42 12.24 -8.10
N LYS A 257 -15.74 12.99 -8.96
CA LYS A 257 -15.80 14.46 -8.93
C LYS A 257 -17.23 14.96 -9.15
N GLY A 258 -17.58 16.01 -8.43
CA GLY A 258 -18.92 16.62 -8.50
C GLY A 258 -19.93 15.97 -7.55
N ARG A 259 -19.67 14.78 -7.03
CA ARG A 259 -20.61 14.06 -6.15
C ARG A 259 -20.43 14.32 -4.65
N SER A 260 -19.58 15.25 -4.27
CA SER A 260 -19.35 15.60 -2.85
C SER A 260 -20.62 16.00 -2.09
N LYS A 261 -21.59 16.61 -2.78
CA LYS A 261 -22.89 17.01 -2.21
C LYS A 261 -23.86 15.83 -2.01
N GLU A 262 -23.60 14.70 -2.68
CA GLU A 262 -24.40 13.47 -2.56
C GLU A 262 -23.92 12.59 -1.38
N VAL A 263 -22.78 12.93 -0.77
CA VAL A 263 -22.29 12.20 0.40
C VAL A 263 -23.23 12.46 1.56
N THR A 264 -23.82 11.39 2.04
CA THR A 264 -24.68 11.36 3.22
C THR A 264 -24.05 10.51 4.31
N TYR A 265 -24.53 10.62 5.51
CA TYR A 265 -24.09 9.75 6.60
C TYR A 265 -25.26 9.22 7.41
N ARG A 266 -25.00 8.13 8.10
CA ARG A 266 -25.89 7.55 9.09
C ARG A 266 -25.11 7.37 10.39
N LEU A 267 -25.59 8.00 11.45
CA LEU A 267 -25.13 7.80 12.80
C LEU A 267 -25.95 6.70 13.46
N ASN A 268 -25.30 5.69 14.00
CA ASN A 268 -25.91 4.64 14.80
C ASN A 268 -25.17 4.58 16.12
N VAL A 269 -25.82 4.92 17.23
CA VAL A 269 -25.25 4.97 18.58
C VAL A 269 -26.11 4.11 19.48
N GLU A 270 -25.51 3.45 20.45
CA GLU A 270 -26.22 2.69 21.45
C GLU A 270 -27.04 3.63 22.37
N ASN A 271 -28.24 3.27 22.68
CA ASN A 271 -29.10 4.07 23.57
C ASN A 271 -28.65 3.96 25.03
N GLU A 272 -28.10 2.80 25.42
CA GLU A 272 -27.65 2.51 26.78
C GLU A 272 -26.41 1.59 26.73
N VAL A 273 -25.45 1.84 27.62
CA VAL A 273 -24.26 1.00 27.84
C VAL A 273 -24.14 0.66 29.32
N GLU A 274 -23.48 -0.45 29.65
CA GLU A 274 -23.26 -0.86 31.05
C GLU A 274 -21.87 -0.47 31.53
N ALA A 275 -21.79 0.14 32.71
CA ALA A 275 -20.50 0.48 33.33
C ALA A 275 -19.73 -0.78 33.82
N PRO A 276 -18.39 -0.78 33.82
CA PRO A 276 -17.53 0.37 33.51
C PRO A 276 -17.38 0.58 31.99
N VAL A 277 -17.24 1.85 31.56
CA VAL A 277 -16.95 2.23 30.19
C VAL A 277 -15.62 2.96 30.16
N ASN A 278 -14.68 2.53 29.35
CA ASN A 278 -13.38 3.18 29.18
C ASN A 278 -13.43 4.22 28.09
N LYS A 279 -12.59 5.27 28.22
CA LYS A 279 -12.36 6.20 27.11
C LYS A 279 -11.85 5.43 25.87
N GLY A 280 -12.50 5.65 24.73
CA GLY A 280 -12.17 4.98 23.48
C GLY A 280 -12.96 3.70 23.21
N ASP A 281 -13.76 3.21 24.16
CA ASP A 281 -14.65 2.07 23.93
C ASP A 281 -15.66 2.43 22.83
N LYS A 282 -15.88 1.49 21.90
CA LYS A 282 -16.80 1.67 20.78
C LYS A 282 -18.23 1.62 21.28
N VAL A 283 -18.99 2.70 21.07
CA VAL A 283 -20.38 2.88 21.47
C VAL A 283 -21.32 3.17 20.30
N GLY A 284 -20.79 3.11 19.08
CA GLY A 284 -21.58 3.31 17.88
C GLY A 284 -20.77 3.30 16.61
N THR A 285 -21.42 3.68 15.52
CA THR A 285 -20.80 3.79 14.19
C THR A 285 -21.34 5.00 13.44
N LEU A 286 -20.47 5.68 12.73
CA LEU A 286 -20.79 6.70 11.75
C LEU A 286 -20.42 6.17 10.37
N THR A 287 -21.41 5.99 9.49
CA THR A 287 -21.20 5.40 8.16
C THR A 287 -21.52 6.43 7.09
N PHE A 288 -20.62 6.64 6.14
CA PHE A 288 -20.78 7.52 5.00
C PHE A 288 -21.23 6.74 3.76
N TYR A 289 -22.11 7.34 2.95
CA TYR A 289 -22.73 6.76 1.76
C TYR A 289 -22.76 7.74 0.59
N ILE A 290 -22.77 7.18 -0.62
CA ILE A 290 -23.29 7.86 -1.83
C ILE A 290 -24.43 7.02 -2.38
N GLY A 291 -25.65 7.55 -2.33
CA GLY A 291 -26.85 6.78 -2.66
C GLY A 291 -26.98 5.56 -1.73
N LYS A 292 -26.84 4.34 -2.29
CA LYS A 292 -26.88 3.09 -1.52
C LYS A 292 -25.49 2.52 -1.21
N ASP A 293 -24.46 3.07 -1.81
CA ASP A 293 -23.11 2.54 -1.70
C ASP A 293 -22.43 3.03 -0.43
N LYS A 294 -22.01 2.08 0.40
CA LYS A 294 -21.26 2.36 1.61
C LYS A 294 -19.82 2.74 1.24
N LEU A 295 -19.43 3.96 1.60
CA LEU A 295 -18.09 4.48 1.33
C LEU A 295 -17.11 4.15 2.46
N ARG A 296 -17.53 4.45 3.69
CA ARG A 296 -16.67 4.28 4.88
C ARG A 296 -17.50 4.15 6.15
N GLU A 297 -16.95 3.41 7.10
CA GLU A 297 -17.46 3.35 8.47
C GLU A 297 -16.36 3.82 9.42
N SER A 298 -16.75 4.68 10.38
CA SER A 298 -15.88 5.20 11.44
C SER A 298 -16.50 4.85 12.79
N PRO A 299 -15.72 4.44 13.78
CA PRO A 299 -16.26 4.15 15.11
C PRO A 299 -16.67 5.46 15.81
N VAL A 300 -17.75 5.38 16.55
CA VAL A 300 -18.11 6.35 17.59
C VAL A 300 -17.66 5.78 18.91
N VAL A 301 -16.89 6.55 19.66
CA VAL A 301 -16.20 6.09 20.87
C VAL A 301 -16.54 6.95 22.08
N ALA A 302 -16.45 6.36 23.27
CA ALA A 302 -16.60 7.04 24.54
C ALA A 302 -15.54 8.13 24.71
N SER A 303 -15.96 9.36 25.04
CA SER A 303 -15.04 10.51 25.20
C SER A 303 -14.32 10.54 26.55
N HIS A 304 -14.86 9.84 27.56
CA HIS A 304 -14.35 9.76 28.92
C HIS A 304 -14.67 8.42 29.58
N ILE A 305 -14.07 8.18 30.73
CA ILE A 305 -14.30 6.98 31.53
C ILE A 305 -15.55 7.17 32.38
N VAL A 306 -16.38 6.13 32.50
CA VAL A 306 -17.47 6.03 33.48
C VAL A 306 -17.28 4.79 34.33
N ASP A 307 -16.89 4.99 35.58
CA ASP A 307 -16.66 3.91 36.53
C ASP A 307 -17.99 3.25 36.93
N LYS A 308 -17.91 1.96 37.29
CA LYS A 308 -19.05 1.21 37.82
C LYS A 308 -19.41 1.69 39.22
N MET A 309 -20.67 1.90 39.45
CA MET A 309 -21.22 2.21 40.77
C MET A 309 -21.05 1.01 41.71
N THR A 310 -20.32 1.19 42.79
CA THR A 310 -20.10 0.19 43.83
C THR A 310 -20.57 0.74 45.17
N PHE A 311 -20.83 -0.13 46.15
CA PHE A 311 -21.20 0.33 47.49
C PHE A 311 -20.16 1.26 48.11
N SER A 312 -18.87 0.93 47.94
CA SER A 312 -17.78 1.75 48.47
C SER A 312 -17.66 3.11 47.77
N SER A 313 -17.87 3.18 46.45
CA SER A 313 -17.81 4.45 45.69
C SER A 313 -18.97 5.37 46.06
N VAL A 314 -20.20 4.83 46.21
CA VAL A 314 -21.37 5.59 46.63
C VAL A 314 -21.26 6.04 48.08
N PHE A 315 -20.76 5.18 48.97
CA PHE A 315 -20.49 5.55 50.38
C PHE A 315 -19.45 6.66 50.51
N ALA A 316 -18.38 6.56 49.79
CA ALA A 316 -17.34 7.62 49.75
C ALA A 316 -17.92 8.96 49.27
N MET A 317 -18.75 8.93 48.22
CA MET A 317 -19.39 10.13 47.67
C MET A 317 -20.37 10.77 48.72
N LEU A 318 -21.14 9.95 49.41
CA LEU A 318 -22.03 10.43 50.49
C LEU A 318 -21.21 11.09 51.61
N LEU A 319 -20.10 10.47 52.06
CA LEU A 319 -19.22 11.06 53.10
C LEU A 319 -18.66 12.38 52.66
N GLN A 320 -18.25 12.54 51.40
CA GLN A 320 -17.75 13.82 50.86
C GLN A 320 -18.85 14.89 50.87
N CYS A 321 -20.10 14.54 50.49
CA CYS A 321 -21.21 15.46 50.55
C CYS A 321 -21.52 15.92 51.97
N PHE A 322 -21.45 15.02 52.97
CA PHE A 322 -21.65 15.38 54.38
C PHE A 322 -20.49 16.22 54.96
N ALA A 323 -19.27 16.04 54.49
CA ALA A 323 -18.12 16.83 54.97
C ALA A 323 -18.05 18.24 54.33
N ALA A 324 -18.85 18.51 53.30
CA ALA A 324 -18.93 19.80 52.61
C ALA A 324 -20.11 20.68 53.11
N LEU A 325 -20.96 20.14 53.99
CA LEU A 325 -22.00 20.86 54.71
C LEU A 325 -21.50 21.40 56.07
#